data_0a10d85e64d582384731c6768c8c56fc
#
_entry.id   0a10d85e64d582384731c6768c8c56fc
#
_cell.length_a   1.000
_cell.length_b   1.000
_cell.length_c   1.000
_cell.angle_alpha   90.00
_cell.angle_beta   90.00
_cell.angle_gamma   90.00
#
_symmetry.space_group_name_H-M   'P 1'
#
loop_
_entity.id
_entity.type
_entity.pdbx_description
1 polymer ?
#
loop_
_entity_poly.entity_id
_entity_poly.type
_entity_poly.pdbx_seq_one_letter_code
_entity_poly.pdbx_strand_id
1 'polypeptide(L)'
;MAETIDIRPGFADPVTASQKVFRAVLDAMSRPGRIGAIDATIEPPAPLAVGAAALLLALADHDTPIWLAPEIRNPATSAFLRFHCGSPLTDSLEDAAFAVSTGDCLPALDRFGAGDDAWPETSTTVIVQVDELAGDQGLSLTGPGIETEHRLAVTGLRDGVWSEWTANGALFPRGVDLVLVADRRIAALPRTTAVRTED
;
A
#
# COMPACT_ATOMS: atom_id res chain seq x y z
N MET A 1 -26.01 -2.96 24.52
CA MET A 1 -24.93 -2.18 25.14
C MET A 1 -23.96 -1.83 24.04
N ALA A 2 -23.64 -0.56 23.82
CA ALA A 2 -22.61 -0.19 22.86
C ALA A 2 -21.26 -0.61 23.44
N GLU A 3 -20.54 -1.47 22.74
CA GLU A 3 -19.19 -1.87 23.12
C GLU A 3 -18.29 -0.63 22.94
N THR A 4 -17.65 -0.22 24.02
CA THR A 4 -16.71 0.91 23.96
C THR A 4 -15.46 0.43 23.22
N ILE A 5 -15.23 0.92 22.02
CA ILE A 5 -14.01 0.62 21.28
C ILE A 5 -12.90 1.50 21.86
N ASP A 6 -11.88 0.87 22.44
CA ASP A 6 -10.67 1.56 22.87
C ASP A 6 -9.80 1.88 21.63
N ILE A 7 -9.68 3.18 21.32
CA ILE A 7 -8.89 3.65 20.17
C ILE A 7 -7.42 3.73 20.60
N ARG A 8 -6.60 2.88 20.01
CA ARG A 8 -5.16 2.87 20.26
C ARG A 8 -4.50 4.17 19.80
N PRO A 9 -3.40 4.61 20.45
CA PRO A 9 -2.69 5.83 20.07
C PRO A 9 -2.12 5.74 18.67
N GLY A 10 -2.18 6.86 17.94
CA GLY A 10 -1.45 7.07 16.68
C GLY A 10 -0.01 7.52 16.95
N PHE A 11 0.53 8.37 16.07
CA PHE A 11 1.87 8.94 16.26
C PHE A 11 1.96 9.80 17.52
N ALA A 12 3.00 9.59 18.33
CA ALA A 12 3.27 10.41 19.52
C ALA A 12 3.63 11.87 19.15
N ASP A 13 4.38 12.07 18.07
CA ASP A 13 4.61 13.36 17.41
C ASP A 13 4.12 13.24 15.96
N PRO A 14 2.87 13.62 15.66
CA PRO A 14 2.29 13.44 14.34
C PRO A 14 3.04 14.16 13.23
N VAL A 15 3.57 15.36 13.49
CA VAL A 15 4.25 16.16 12.46
C VAL A 15 5.56 15.50 12.04
N THR A 16 6.42 15.20 13.00
CA THR A 16 7.73 14.58 12.71
C THR A 16 7.58 13.17 12.18
N ALA A 17 6.66 12.38 12.74
CA ALA A 17 6.44 11.00 12.30
C ALA A 17 5.85 10.94 10.89
N SER A 18 4.82 11.73 10.57
CA SER A 18 4.25 11.79 9.21
C SER A 18 5.30 12.22 8.19
N GLN A 19 6.15 13.21 8.51
CA GLN A 19 7.23 13.64 7.62
C GLN A 19 8.24 12.50 7.35
N LYS A 20 8.63 11.74 8.37
CA LYS A 20 9.53 10.58 8.22
C LYS A 20 8.91 9.49 7.35
N VAL A 21 7.66 9.14 7.64
CA VAL A 21 6.92 8.13 6.87
C VAL A 21 6.74 8.57 5.43
N PHE A 22 6.32 9.80 5.19
CA PHE A 22 6.19 10.37 3.84
C PHE A 22 7.50 10.26 3.04
N ARG A 23 8.64 10.61 3.66
CA ARG A 23 9.96 10.49 3.01
C ARG A 23 10.33 9.05 2.71
N ALA A 24 10.02 8.11 3.59
CA ALA A 24 10.26 6.69 3.36
C ALA A 24 9.44 6.15 2.17
N VAL A 25 8.17 6.55 2.07
CA VAL A 25 7.31 6.21 0.93
C VAL A 25 7.83 6.84 -0.35
N LEU A 26 8.18 8.13 -0.31
CA LEU A 26 8.72 8.83 -1.48
C LEU A 26 10.02 8.19 -1.97
N ASP A 27 10.92 7.79 -1.04
CA ASP A 27 12.14 7.05 -1.39
C ASP A 27 11.82 5.70 -2.03
N ALA A 28 10.88 4.93 -1.48
CA ALA A 28 10.45 3.65 -2.02
C ALA A 28 9.82 3.79 -3.42
N MET A 29 8.95 4.80 -3.63
CA MET A 29 8.33 5.09 -4.93
C MET A 29 9.36 5.59 -5.96
N SER A 30 10.37 6.35 -5.53
CA SER A 30 11.41 6.86 -6.43
C SER A 30 12.47 5.81 -6.81
N ARG A 31 12.56 4.71 -6.07
CA ARG A 31 13.50 3.60 -6.28
C ARG A 31 12.77 2.26 -6.20
N PRO A 32 11.98 1.92 -7.23
CA PRO A 32 11.10 0.76 -7.21
C PRO A 32 11.83 -0.53 -6.85
N GLY A 33 11.20 -1.35 -6.00
CA GLY A 33 11.75 -2.63 -5.54
C GLY A 33 12.80 -2.53 -4.44
N ARG A 34 13.32 -1.33 -4.15
CA ARG A 34 14.20 -1.15 -2.99
C ARG A 34 13.42 -1.27 -1.70
N ILE A 35 13.93 -2.11 -0.80
CA ILE A 35 13.30 -2.32 0.50
C ILE A 35 13.73 -1.21 1.44
N GLY A 36 12.74 -0.46 1.94
CA GLY A 36 12.88 0.55 2.98
C GLY A 36 12.28 0.08 4.30
N ALA A 37 12.40 0.91 5.33
CA ALA A 37 11.79 0.68 6.64
C ALA A 37 10.98 1.90 7.08
N ILE A 38 9.84 1.63 7.70
CA ILE A 38 9.01 2.63 8.37
C ILE A 38 9.44 2.74 9.83
N ASP A 39 10.05 3.87 10.17
CA ASP A 39 10.40 4.23 11.55
C ASP A 39 9.20 4.90 12.23
N ALA A 40 8.25 4.09 12.68
CA ALA A 40 7.07 4.55 13.39
C ALA A 40 6.82 3.72 14.64
N THR A 41 6.58 4.40 15.76
CA THR A 41 6.23 3.76 17.04
C THR A 41 4.73 3.90 17.24
N ILE A 42 3.96 3.00 16.61
CA ILE A 42 2.52 2.88 16.76
C ILE A 42 2.14 1.41 16.95
N GLU A 43 0.99 1.18 17.57
CA GLU A 43 0.42 -0.16 17.78
C GLU A 43 -1.00 -0.20 17.17
N PRO A 44 -1.12 -0.36 15.84
CA PRO A 44 -2.43 -0.39 15.19
C PRO A 44 -3.22 -1.63 15.65
N PRO A 45 -4.55 -1.59 15.57
CA PRO A 45 -5.37 -2.77 15.81
C PRO A 45 -5.07 -3.87 14.79
N ALA A 46 -4.92 -5.12 15.28
CA ALA A 46 -4.78 -6.27 14.38
C ALA A 46 -6.04 -6.44 13.50
N PRO A 47 -5.89 -6.90 12.27
CA PRO A 47 -4.68 -7.37 11.59
C PRO A 47 -3.95 -6.31 10.75
N LEU A 48 -4.17 -5.02 11.02
CA LEU A 48 -3.50 -3.94 10.29
C LEU A 48 -2.01 -3.86 10.68
N ALA A 49 -1.12 -4.07 9.73
CA ALA A 49 0.32 -4.02 9.93
C ALA A 49 0.81 -2.59 10.26
N VAL A 50 1.89 -2.49 11.02
CA VAL A 50 2.45 -1.19 11.46
C VAL A 50 2.79 -0.30 10.27
N GLY A 51 3.45 -0.84 9.24
CA GLY A 51 3.79 -0.08 8.03
C GLY A 51 2.55 0.43 7.28
N ALA A 52 1.53 -0.42 7.11
CA ALA A 52 0.28 -0.02 6.45
C ALA A 52 -0.46 1.07 7.23
N ALA A 53 -0.57 0.92 8.55
CA ALA A 53 -1.16 1.95 9.41
C ALA A 53 -0.39 3.27 9.34
N ALA A 54 0.94 3.23 9.46
CA ALA A 54 1.78 4.42 9.41
C ALA A 54 1.66 5.15 8.07
N LEU A 55 1.60 4.41 6.95
CA LEU A 55 1.34 4.94 5.61
C LEU A 55 0.01 5.72 5.58
N LEU A 56 -1.07 5.10 6.04
CA LEU A 56 -2.38 5.74 6.06
C LEU A 56 -2.43 6.96 6.98
N LEU A 57 -1.82 6.89 8.18
CA LEU A 57 -1.74 8.03 9.10
C LEU A 57 -0.97 9.21 8.52
N ALA A 58 -0.04 8.97 7.59
CA ALA A 58 0.78 10.02 7.00
C ALA A 58 0.20 10.58 5.68
N LEU A 59 -0.61 9.80 4.95
CA LEU A 59 -1.02 10.12 3.58
C LEU A 59 -2.54 10.30 3.43
N ALA A 60 -3.36 9.68 4.29
CA ALA A 60 -4.80 9.73 4.17
C ALA A 60 -5.40 10.86 5.02
N ASP A 61 -6.46 11.46 4.51
CA ASP A 61 -7.24 12.52 5.15
C ASP A 61 -8.74 12.39 4.83
N HIS A 62 -9.52 13.42 5.13
CA HIS A 62 -10.96 13.45 4.94
C HIS A 62 -11.42 13.38 3.47
N ASP A 63 -10.55 13.68 2.52
CA ASP A 63 -10.84 13.66 1.08
C ASP A 63 -10.37 12.37 0.39
N THR A 64 -9.69 11.48 1.13
CA THR A 64 -9.09 10.26 0.60
C THR A 64 -9.80 9.01 1.12
N PRO A 65 -10.81 8.46 0.40
CA PRO A 65 -11.51 7.25 0.82
C PRO A 65 -10.58 6.03 0.92
N ILE A 66 -10.73 5.27 2.00
CA ILE A 66 -9.98 4.03 2.23
C ILE A 66 -10.90 2.83 2.06
N TRP A 67 -10.51 1.88 1.23
CA TRP A 67 -11.08 0.55 1.19
C TRP A 67 -10.22 -0.42 2.02
N LEU A 68 -10.89 -1.21 2.86
CA LEU A 68 -10.25 -2.28 3.64
C LEU A 68 -10.81 -3.62 3.20
N ALA A 69 -9.94 -4.56 2.88
CA ALA A 69 -10.33 -5.94 2.61
C ALA A 69 -11.07 -6.55 3.81
N PRO A 70 -12.02 -7.48 3.58
CA PRO A 70 -12.83 -8.07 4.63
C PRO A 70 -12.02 -8.64 5.81
N GLU A 71 -10.87 -9.24 5.54
CA GLU A 71 -9.97 -9.79 6.56
C GLU A 71 -9.24 -8.70 7.38
N ILE A 72 -9.10 -7.47 6.84
CA ILE A 72 -8.51 -6.32 7.55
C ILE A 72 -9.60 -5.53 8.30
N ARG A 73 -10.81 -5.47 7.72
CA ARG A 73 -11.89 -4.62 8.20
C ARG A 73 -12.58 -5.20 9.43
N ASN A 74 -12.41 -4.55 10.55
CA ASN A 74 -13.12 -4.82 11.78
C ASN A 74 -13.46 -3.50 12.51
N PRO A 75 -14.27 -3.52 13.58
CA PRO A 75 -14.63 -2.30 14.30
C PRO A 75 -13.45 -1.50 14.82
N ALA A 76 -12.38 -2.18 15.30
CA ALA A 76 -11.21 -1.53 15.86
C ALA A 76 -10.35 -0.85 14.77
N THR A 77 -10.06 -1.53 13.64
CA THR A 77 -9.32 -0.95 12.51
C THR A 77 -10.10 0.21 11.89
N SER A 78 -11.41 0.06 11.75
CA SER A 78 -12.29 1.11 11.22
C SER A 78 -12.33 2.35 12.12
N ALA A 79 -12.45 2.17 13.44
CA ALA A 79 -12.44 3.26 14.39
C ALA A 79 -11.09 3.97 14.45
N PHE A 80 -9.98 3.21 14.41
CA PHE A 80 -8.63 3.72 14.41
C PHE A 80 -8.37 4.65 13.22
N LEU A 81 -8.69 4.21 12.01
CA LEU A 81 -8.47 5.01 10.80
C LEU A 81 -9.39 6.24 10.75
N ARG A 82 -10.68 6.09 11.08
CA ARG A 82 -11.60 7.24 11.12
C ARG A 82 -11.15 8.30 12.13
N PHE A 83 -10.65 7.87 13.28
CA PHE A 83 -10.21 8.80 14.32
C PHE A 83 -8.92 9.52 13.95
N HIS A 84 -7.91 8.79 13.45
CA HIS A 84 -6.58 9.36 13.22
C HIS A 84 -6.43 10.02 11.86
N CYS A 85 -7.08 9.51 10.80
CA CYS A 85 -6.99 10.06 9.45
C CYS A 85 -8.18 10.99 9.13
N GLY A 86 -9.33 10.83 9.80
CA GLY A 86 -10.57 11.47 9.39
C GLY A 86 -11.14 10.92 8.08
N SER A 87 -10.50 9.92 7.49
CA SER A 87 -10.79 9.38 6.17
C SER A 87 -12.10 8.61 6.16
N PRO A 88 -12.95 8.78 5.11
CA PRO A 88 -14.12 7.94 4.92
C PRO A 88 -13.70 6.53 4.53
N LEU A 89 -14.41 5.51 5.05
CA LEU A 89 -14.26 4.14 4.60
C LEU A 89 -15.29 3.87 3.50
N THR A 90 -14.83 3.34 2.36
CA THR A 90 -15.68 2.95 1.24
C THR A 90 -15.81 1.44 1.11
N ASP A 91 -16.90 0.98 0.48
CA ASP A 91 -17.11 -0.41 0.07
C ASP A 91 -16.76 -0.61 -1.42
N SER A 92 -16.56 0.48 -2.16
CA SER A 92 -16.18 0.48 -3.58
C SER A 92 -14.67 0.46 -3.73
N LEU A 93 -14.15 -0.53 -4.47
CA LEU A 93 -12.73 -0.61 -4.84
C LEU A 93 -12.34 0.52 -5.80
N GLU A 94 -13.25 0.87 -6.70
CA GLU A 94 -13.04 1.89 -7.74
C GLU A 94 -12.93 3.31 -7.16
N ASP A 95 -13.68 3.58 -6.05
CA ASP A 95 -13.70 4.91 -5.43
C ASP A 95 -12.62 5.10 -4.35
N ALA A 96 -11.82 4.06 -4.07
CA ALA A 96 -10.80 4.11 -3.04
C ALA A 96 -9.55 4.89 -3.51
N ALA A 97 -9.13 5.90 -2.77
CA ALA A 97 -7.82 6.51 -2.94
C ALA A 97 -6.71 5.58 -2.42
N PHE A 98 -6.98 4.92 -1.29
CA PHE A 98 -6.13 3.88 -0.73
C PHE A 98 -6.92 2.59 -0.52
N ALA A 99 -6.31 1.45 -0.85
CA ALA A 99 -6.85 0.14 -0.55
C ALA A 99 -5.85 -0.67 0.27
N VAL A 100 -6.33 -1.40 1.30
CA VAL A 100 -5.48 -2.28 2.11
C VAL A 100 -6.00 -3.69 2.05
N SER A 101 -5.13 -4.63 1.69
CA SER A 101 -5.42 -6.07 1.63
C SER A 101 -4.22 -6.88 2.10
N THR A 102 -4.43 -8.14 2.46
CA THR A 102 -3.35 -9.13 2.52
C THR A 102 -3.07 -9.64 1.11
N GLY A 103 -1.86 -10.16 0.88
CA GLY A 103 -1.45 -10.56 -0.46
C GLY A 103 -2.19 -11.78 -0.98
N ASP A 104 -2.60 -12.70 -0.11
CA ASP A 104 -3.39 -13.89 -0.45
C ASP A 104 -4.85 -13.57 -0.81
N CYS A 105 -5.41 -12.51 -0.22
CA CYS A 105 -6.78 -12.04 -0.45
C CYS A 105 -6.87 -10.82 -1.37
N LEU A 106 -5.75 -10.41 -2.00
CA LEU A 106 -5.70 -9.24 -2.88
C LEU A 106 -6.72 -9.37 -4.02
N PRO A 107 -7.69 -8.44 -4.17
CA PRO A 107 -8.55 -8.40 -5.34
C PRO A 107 -7.77 -8.27 -6.65
N ALA A 108 -8.37 -8.66 -7.78
CA ALA A 108 -7.79 -8.43 -9.09
C ALA A 108 -7.51 -6.93 -9.30
N LEU A 109 -6.34 -6.59 -9.86
CA LEU A 109 -5.87 -5.20 -9.92
C LEU A 109 -6.76 -4.31 -10.82
N ASP A 110 -7.44 -4.88 -11.78
CA ASP A 110 -8.39 -4.19 -12.67
C ASP A 110 -9.70 -3.76 -11.99
N ARG A 111 -9.93 -4.18 -10.74
CA ARG A 111 -11.10 -3.80 -9.94
C ARG A 111 -10.92 -2.48 -9.21
N PHE A 112 -9.69 -2.00 -9.08
CA PHE A 112 -9.37 -0.74 -8.42
C PHE A 112 -9.47 0.43 -9.40
N GLY A 113 -9.67 1.65 -8.88
CA GLY A 113 -9.67 2.86 -9.67
C GLY A 113 -8.32 3.06 -10.37
N ALA A 114 -8.32 3.03 -11.71
CA ALA A 114 -7.11 3.21 -12.50
C ALA A 114 -6.79 4.68 -12.81
N GLY A 115 -7.63 5.62 -12.37
CA GLY A 115 -7.59 7.01 -12.82
C GLY A 115 -8.05 7.16 -14.27
N ASP A 116 -7.97 8.36 -14.80
CA ASP A 116 -8.25 8.66 -16.21
C ASP A 116 -7.05 9.33 -16.90
N ASP A 117 -7.14 9.54 -18.21
CA ASP A 117 -6.02 10.09 -18.99
C ASP A 117 -5.71 11.56 -18.66
N ALA A 118 -6.70 12.32 -18.13
CA ALA A 118 -6.52 13.71 -17.72
C ALA A 118 -6.06 13.82 -16.25
N TRP A 119 -6.45 12.86 -15.42
CA TRP A 119 -6.21 12.84 -13.97
C TRP A 119 -5.73 11.44 -13.52
N PRO A 120 -4.57 10.96 -14.01
CA PRO A 120 -4.07 9.63 -13.69
C PRO A 120 -3.71 9.45 -12.20
N GLU A 121 -3.48 10.55 -11.47
CA GLU A 121 -3.21 10.57 -10.03
C GLU A 121 -4.44 10.25 -9.17
N THR A 122 -5.64 10.25 -9.74
CA THR A 122 -6.87 9.82 -9.03
C THR A 122 -6.98 8.31 -8.88
N SER A 123 -6.00 7.57 -9.38
CA SER A 123 -5.93 6.11 -9.23
C SER A 123 -5.72 5.66 -7.79
N THR A 124 -6.14 4.44 -7.51
CA THR A 124 -5.93 3.80 -6.20
C THR A 124 -4.45 3.48 -5.97
N THR A 125 -3.93 3.83 -4.79
CA THR A 125 -2.70 3.24 -4.25
C THR A 125 -3.06 2.02 -3.41
N VAL A 126 -2.60 0.84 -3.84
CA VAL A 126 -2.91 -0.43 -3.18
C VAL A 126 -1.79 -0.81 -2.23
N ILE A 127 -2.08 -0.84 -0.93
CA ILE A 127 -1.19 -1.26 0.14
C ILE A 127 -1.43 -2.75 0.41
N VAL A 128 -0.44 -3.58 0.12
CA VAL A 128 -0.56 -5.03 0.23
C VAL A 128 0.32 -5.53 1.37
N GLN A 129 -0.32 -6.09 2.39
CA GLN A 129 0.38 -6.76 3.49
C GLN A 129 0.84 -8.13 3.01
N VAL A 130 2.15 -8.37 3.05
CA VAL A 130 2.83 -9.58 2.58
C VAL A 130 3.62 -10.22 3.71
N ASP A 131 4.01 -11.50 3.57
CA ASP A 131 4.73 -12.21 4.60
C ASP A 131 6.18 -11.73 4.70
N GLU A 132 6.86 -11.62 3.56
CA GLU A 132 8.28 -11.24 3.54
C GLU A 132 8.65 -10.47 2.27
N LEU A 133 9.62 -9.56 2.43
CA LEU A 133 10.33 -8.86 1.36
C LEU A 133 11.81 -9.18 1.46
N ALA A 134 12.44 -9.65 0.37
CA ALA A 134 13.87 -9.86 0.30
C ALA A 134 14.46 -9.26 -0.97
N GLY A 135 15.65 -8.65 -0.86
CA GLY A 135 16.40 -8.11 -2.00
C GLY A 135 17.27 -9.16 -2.67
N ASP A 136 17.87 -8.79 -3.77
CA ASP A 136 18.90 -9.53 -4.52
C ASP A 136 18.46 -10.89 -5.10
N GLN A 137 17.18 -11.18 -5.10
CA GLN A 137 16.61 -12.42 -5.68
C GLN A 137 15.15 -12.20 -6.11
N GLY A 138 14.57 -13.18 -6.80
CA GLY A 138 13.17 -13.20 -7.21
C GLY A 138 12.92 -12.36 -8.47
N LEU A 139 11.93 -11.48 -8.43
CA LEU A 139 11.51 -10.68 -9.58
C LEU A 139 12.62 -9.75 -10.07
N SER A 140 12.77 -9.66 -11.38
CA SER A 140 13.58 -8.64 -12.03
C SER A 140 12.72 -7.41 -12.32
N LEU A 141 13.15 -6.26 -11.83
CA LEU A 141 12.45 -4.98 -11.92
C LEU A 141 13.26 -4.00 -12.77
N THR A 142 12.58 -3.35 -13.72
CA THR A 142 13.17 -2.30 -14.57
C THR A 142 12.18 -1.14 -14.71
N GLY A 143 12.67 0.04 -15.07
CA GLY A 143 11.85 1.22 -15.29
C GLY A 143 12.41 2.49 -14.65
N PRO A 144 11.65 3.58 -14.64
CA PRO A 144 12.07 4.84 -14.03
C PRO A 144 12.48 4.65 -12.56
N GLY A 145 13.59 5.27 -12.16
CA GLY A 145 14.14 5.14 -10.80
C GLY A 145 15.04 3.92 -10.59
N ILE A 146 15.21 3.08 -11.61
CA ILE A 146 16.10 1.91 -11.60
C ILE A 146 17.16 2.11 -12.70
N GLU A 147 18.44 2.14 -12.30
CA GLU A 147 19.54 2.40 -13.23
C GLU A 147 19.71 1.27 -14.26
N THR A 148 19.68 0.03 -13.80
CA THR A 148 19.80 -1.17 -14.67
C THR A 148 18.71 -2.17 -14.32
N GLU A 149 18.79 -2.80 -13.15
CA GLU A 149 17.87 -3.80 -12.64
C GLU A 149 17.88 -3.77 -11.12
N HIS A 150 16.69 -3.92 -10.51
CA HIS A 150 16.56 -4.28 -9.09
C HIS A 150 15.99 -5.69 -8.98
N ARG A 151 16.31 -6.38 -7.88
CA ARG A 151 15.75 -7.68 -7.55
C ARG A 151 14.88 -7.58 -6.30
N LEU A 152 13.73 -8.22 -6.33
CA LEU A 152 12.79 -8.25 -5.22
C LEU A 152 12.09 -9.60 -5.13
N ALA A 153 12.27 -10.31 -4.03
CA ALA A 153 11.44 -11.45 -3.69
C ALA A 153 10.32 -11.02 -2.74
N VAL A 154 9.12 -11.52 -3.01
CA VAL A 154 7.91 -11.25 -2.23
C VAL A 154 7.23 -12.58 -1.96
N THR A 155 6.92 -12.89 -0.70
CA THR A 155 6.12 -14.04 -0.31
C THR A 155 4.78 -13.61 0.29
N GLY A 156 3.79 -14.49 0.27
CA GLY A 156 2.45 -14.17 0.77
C GLY A 156 1.57 -13.41 -0.23
N LEU A 157 1.88 -13.48 -1.53
CA LEU A 157 1.01 -13.00 -2.61
C LEU A 157 0.28 -14.19 -3.25
N ARG A 158 -1.00 -13.99 -3.63
CA ARG A 158 -1.72 -14.95 -4.46
C ARG A 158 -1.09 -15.12 -5.84
N ASP A 159 -1.38 -16.22 -6.48
CA ASP A 159 -0.96 -16.46 -7.86
C ASP A 159 -1.59 -15.44 -8.83
N GLY A 160 -0.89 -15.19 -9.94
CA GLY A 160 -1.38 -14.35 -11.03
C GLY A 160 -1.17 -12.84 -10.85
N VAL A 161 -0.78 -12.36 -9.66
CA VAL A 161 -0.58 -10.92 -9.40
C VAL A 161 0.37 -10.27 -10.41
N TRP A 162 1.45 -10.95 -10.79
CA TRP A 162 2.46 -10.36 -11.69
C TRP A 162 1.99 -10.29 -13.14
N SER A 163 1.10 -11.19 -13.57
CA SER A 163 0.46 -11.08 -14.89
C SER A 163 -0.53 -9.91 -14.92
N GLU A 164 -1.30 -9.73 -13.84
CA GLU A 164 -2.17 -8.55 -13.68
C GLU A 164 -1.37 -7.25 -13.60
N TRP A 165 -0.22 -7.27 -12.93
CA TRP A 165 0.69 -6.12 -12.88
C TRP A 165 1.18 -5.70 -14.26
N THR A 166 1.52 -6.68 -15.10
CA THR A 166 1.91 -6.42 -16.51
C THR A 166 0.75 -5.77 -17.28
N ALA A 167 -0.47 -6.26 -17.09
CA ALA A 167 -1.67 -5.67 -17.70
C ALA A 167 -1.93 -4.24 -17.16
N ASN A 168 -1.74 -4.00 -15.85
CA ASN A 168 -1.84 -2.68 -15.24
C ASN A 168 -0.84 -1.68 -15.86
N GLY A 169 0.41 -2.08 -16.05
CA GLY A 169 1.44 -1.25 -16.69
C GLY A 169 1.11 -0.85 -18.12
N ALA A 170 0.36 -1.70 -18.85
CA ALA A 170 -0.09 -1.40 -20.23
C ALA A 170 -1.16 -0.29 -20.29
N LEU A 171 -1.76 0.08 -19.17
CA LEU A 171 -2.74 1.17 -19.07
C LEU A 171 -2.09 2.56 -18.98
N PHE A 172 -0.77 2.66 -18.83
CA PHE A 172 -0.08 3.95 -18.65
C PHE A 172 -0.61 5.06 -19.59
N PRO A 173 -0.91 6.29 -19.09
CA PRO A 173 -0.59 6.84 -17.76
C PRO A 173 -1.51 6.38 -16.62
N ARG A 174 -2.62 5.70 -16.91
CA ARG A 174 -3.52 5.10 -15.93
C ARG A 174 -2.92 3.87 -15.27
N GLY A 175 -3.61 3.35 -14.28
CA GLY A 175 -3.23 2.16 -13.54
C GLY A 175 -3.01 2.44 -12.05
N VAL A 176 -2.95 1.39 -11.25
CA VAL A 176 -2.71 1.47 -9.81
C VAL A 176 -1.23 1.41 -9.49
N ASP A 177 -0.86 1.95 -8.34
CA ASP A 177 0.47 1.79 -7.76
C ASP A 177 0.40 0.81 -6.58
N LEU A 178 1.44 -0.02 -6.36
CA LEU A 178 1.52 -0.95 -5.25
C LEU A 178 2.52 -0.49 -4.20
N VAL A 179 2.15 -0.63 -2.93
CA VAL A 179 3.07 -0.56 -1.79
C VAL A 179 2.98 -1.87 -1.03
N LEU A 180 4.02 -2.68 -1.14
CA LEU A 180 4.15 -3.96 -0.44
C LEU A 180 4.66 -3.70 0.98
N VAL A 181 4.02 -4.29 1.97
CA VAL A 181 4.32 -4.07 3.39
C VAL A 181 4.51 -5.40 4.10
N ALA A 182 5.72 -5.63 4.61
CA ALA A 182 6.04 -6.74 5.51
C ALA A 182 6.35 -6.16 6.90
N ASP A 183 5.35 -6.10 7.77
CA ASP A 183 5.36 -5.42 9.07
C ASP A 183 5.78 -3.93 8.94
N ARG A 184 7.06 -3.62 9.16
CA ARG A 184 7.66 -2.27 9.07
C ARG A 184 8.49 -2.07 7.80
N ARG A 185 8.70 -3.11 7.02
CA ARG A 185 9.45 -3.05 5.76
C ARG A 185 8.51 -2.76 4.62
N ILE A 186 8.94 -1.89 3.72
CA ILE A 186 8.15 -1.52 2.53
C ILE A 186 8.99 -1.65 1.26
N ALA A 187 8.34 -2.01 0.18
CA ALA A 187 8.84 -1.83 -1.18
C ALA A 187 7.68 -1.29 -2.04
N ALA A 188 7.97 -0.31 -2.88
CA ALA A 188 6.94 0.27 -3.74
C ALA A 188 7.20 -0.06 -5.20
N LEU A 189 6.10 -0.23 -5.93
CA LEU A 189 6.08 -0.46 -7.36
C LEU A 189 5.12 0.58 -8.00
N PRO A 190 5.65 1.71 -8.49
CA PRO A 190 4.88 2.60 -9.35
C PRO A 190 4.43 1.85 -10.62
N ARG A 191 3.28 2.19 -11.18
CA ARG A 191 2.69 1.58 -12.39
C ARG A 191 3.63 1.52 -13.60
N THR A 192 4.67 2.35 -13.61
CA THR A 192 5.72 2.37 -14.65
C THR A 192 6.81 1.31 -14.47
N THR A 193 6.78 0.58 -13.34
CA THR A 193 7.77 -0.47 -13.06
C THR A 193 7.42 -1.74 -13.83
N ALA A 194 8.29 -2.16 -14.72
CA ALA A 194 8.16 -3.45 -15.40
C ALA A 194 8.71 -4.57 -14.50
N VAL A 195 7.96 -5.66 -14.42
CA VAL A 195 8.29 -6.84 -13.61
C VAL A 195 8.47 -8.04 -14.54
N ARG A 196 9.51 -8.82 -14.33
CA ARG A 196 9.73 -10.11 -14.98
C ARG A 196 9.90 -11.17 -13.91
N THR A 197 9.17 -12.27 -14.02
CA THR A 197 9.37 -13.49 -13.23
C THR A 197 10.50 -14.30 -13.87
N GLU A 198 11.38 -14.86 -13.05
CA GLU A 198 12.30 -15.90 -13.54
C GLU A 198 11.51 -17.21 -13.63
N ASP A 199 11.56 -17.88 -14.78
CA ASP A 199 11.00 -19.21 -15.02
C ASP A 199 11.79 -20.28 -14.28
#